data_a79a31c11099a99968b8f93be91c3930
#
_entry.id   a79a31c11099a99968b8f93be91c3930
#
_cell.length_a   1.000
_cell.length_b   1.000
_cell.length_c   1.000
_cell.angle_alpha   90.00
_cell.angle_beta   90.00
_cell.angle_gamma   90.00
#
_symmetry.space_group_name_H-M   'P 1'
#
loop_
_entity.id
_entity.type
_entity.pdbx_description
1 polymer ?
#
loop_
_entity_poly.entity_id
_entity_poly.type
_entity_poly.pdbx_seq_one_letter_code
_entity_poly.pdbx_strand_id
1 'polypeptide(L)'
;FGEKAKDVKDTSLRLPHGERGKIVEVKIFSKDVGDELPAGVYQQIEVSIAQLRKVTVGDKMAGRHGNKGVISVVLPEADMPFLPDGTPVDLILNPLGVISRMNLGQILETHLGWAAQKLDYKVASPAFFGVPVENIVAELKKAGLPETGKIQLRDGRAGDNYDEQTTVGIKYMLKLIHLVDDKMHARSTGPYSMVTQQPLGGKAQFGGQRFGEMEVWALEAYGAAHSLQEMLTIKS
;
A
#
# COMPACT_ATOMS: atom_id res chain seq x y z
N PHE A 1 -39.49 -18.49 -4.42
CA PHE A 1 -40.25 -17.92 -3.31
C PHE A 1 -41.57 -17.24 -3.69
N GLY A 2 -41.83 -16.96 -4.96
CA GLY A 2 -43.11 -16.39 -5.45
C GLY A 2 -43.48 -15.05 -4.77
N GLU A 3 -44.77 -14.81 -4.52
CA GLU A 3 -45.27 -13.56 -3.90
C GLU A 3 -44.75 -13.35 -2.46
N LYS A 4 -44.44 -14.42 -1.72
CA LYS A 4 -43.87 -14.36 -0.34
C LYS A 4 -42.42 -13.91 -0.29
N ALA A 5 -41.70 -13.84 -1.40
CA ALA A 5 -40.31 -13.41 -1.45
C ALA A 5 -40.12 -11.92 -1.08
N LYS A 6 -41.15 -11.12 -1.11
CA LYS A 6 -41.10 -9.71 -0.70
C LYS A 6 -40.94 -9.54 0.82
N ASP A 7 -41.40 -10.52 1.59
CA ASP A 7 -41.37 -10.47 3.06
C ASP A 7 -40.11 -11.15 3.65
N VAL A 8 -39.29 -11.81 2.83
CA VAL A 8 -38.09 -12.52 3.25
C VAL A 8 -36.85 -11.79 2.75
N LYS A 9 -36.04 -11.33 3.69
CA LYS A 9 -34.75 -10.71 3.40
C LYS A 9 -33.65 -11.77 3.46
N ASP A 10 -32.85 -11.88 2.41
CA ASP A 10 -31.62 -12.68 2.42
C ASP A 10 -30.59 -12.00 3.34
N THR A 11 -30.25 -12.65 4.44
CA THR A 11 -29.25 -12.19 5.44
C THR A 11 -27.95 -12.95 5.34
N SER A 12 -27.75 -13.77 4.31
CA SER A 12 -26.52 -14.52 4.12
C SER A 12 -25.32 -13.58 3.98
N LEU A 13 -24.22 -13.97 4.62
CA LEU A 13 -22.94 -13.26 4.50
C LEU A 13 -22.36 -13.50 3.11
N ARG A 14 -22.07 -12.42 2.42
CA ARG A 14 -21.42 -12.44 1.10
C ARG A 14 -20.10 -11.70 1.16
N LEU A 15 -19.15 -12.16 0.36
CA LEU A 15 -17.89 -11.44 0.19
C LEU A 15 -18.18 -10.03 -0.35
N PRO A 16 -17.60 -8.96 0.25
CA PRO A 16 -17.83 -7.58 -0.20
C PRO A 16 -17.50 -7.39 -1.69
N HIS A 17 -18.23 -6.48 -2.34
CA HIS A 17 -17.98 -6.18 -3.75
C HIS A 17 -16.57 -5.64 -3.98
N GLY A 18 -15.87 -6.20 -4.97
CA GLY A 18 -14.46 -5.88 -5.28
C GLY A 18 -13.46 -6.77 -4.56
N GLU A 19 -13.89 -7.66 -3.67
CA GLU A 19 -13.03 -8.65 -3.04
C GLU A 19 -13.20 -10.03 -3.70
N ARG A 20 -12.11 -10.79 -3.71
CA ARG A 20 -12.08 -12.15 -4.23
C ARG A 20 -11.06 -12.97 -3.44
N GLY A 21 -11.29 -14.27 -3.31
CA GLY A 21 -10.34 -15.11 -2.62
C GLY A 21 -10.71 -16.58 -2.69
N LYS A 22 -9.83 -17.42 -2.16
CA LYS A 22 -10.01 -18.87 -2.06
C LYS A 22 -10.23 -19.23 -0.60
N ILE A 23 -11.27 -19.99 -0.31
CA ILE A 23 -11.53 -20.51 1.03
C ILE A 23 -10.43 -21.50 1.39
N VAL A 24 -9.78 -21.30 2.52
CA VAL A 24 -8.69 -22.17 3.03
C VAL A 24 -9.18 -22.99 4.21
N GLU A 25 -9.98 -22.40 5.10
CA GLU A 25 -10.44 -23.03 6.31
C GLU A 25 -11.85 -22.58 6.65
N VAL A 26 -12.64 -23.48 7.21
CA VAL A 26 -13.97 -23.19 7.77
C VAL A 26 -14.00 -23.77 9.18
N LYS A 27 -14.22 -22.93 10.18
CA LYS A 27 -14.43 -23.32 11.58
C LYS A 27 -15.89 -23.12 11.95
N ILE A 28 -16.49 -24.10 12.60
CA ILE A 28 -17.87 -24.06 13.07
C ILE A 28 -17.85 -24.18 14.59
N PHE A 29 -18.32 -23.15 15.25
CA PHE A 29 -18.52 -23.15 16.69
C PHE A 29 -20.01 -23.34 16.97
N SER A 30 -20.35 -24.24 17.89
CA SER A 30 -21.74 -24.56 18.25
C SER A 30 -21.92 -24.71 19.75
N LYS A 31 -23.04 -24.21 20.26
CA LYS A 31 -23.44 -24.44 21.66
C LYS A 31 -23.58 -25.91 21.99
N ASP A 32 -23.97 -26.74 21.03
CA ASP A 32 -24.16 -28.18 21.21
C ASP A 32 -22.83 -28.90 21.49
N VAL A 33 -21.72 -28.35 21.06
CA VAL A 33 -20.35 -28.87 21.28
C VAL A 33 -19.74 -28.28 22.58
N GLY A 34 -20.38 -27.27 23.17
CA GLY A 34 -19.91 -26.63 24.39
C GLY A 34 -19.09 -25.39 24.20
N ASP A 35 -19.09 -24.78 23.00
CA ASP A 35 -18.37 -23.55 22.72
C ASP A 35 -19.04 -22.34 23.39
N GLU A 36 -18.24 -21.42 23.93
CA GLU A 36 -18.72 -20.16 24.49
C GLU A 36 -19.10 -19.18 23.35
N LEU A 37 -20.40 -19.04 23.12
CA LEU A 37 -20.94 -18.13 22.10
C LEU A 37 -21.71 -16.98 22.77
N PRO A 38 -21.77 -15.81 22.11
CA PRO A 38 -22.58 -14.67 22.58
C PRO A 38 -24.05 -15.02 22.80
N ALA A 39 -24.71 -14.30 23.66
CA ALA A 39 -26.13 -14.52 23.95
C ALA A 39 -26.97 -14.39 22.64
N GLY A 40 -27.83 -15.40 22.41
CA GLY A 40 -28.70 -15.43 21.20
C GLY A 40 -28.07 -16.05 19.96
N VAL A 41 -26.78 -16.38 19.97
CA VAL A 41 -26.10 -17.08 18.88
C VAL A 41 -26.08 -18.58 19.13
N TYR A 42 -26.57 -19.39 18.21
CA TYR A 42 -26.52 -20.87 18.26
C TYR A 42 -25.26 -21.43 17.62
N GLN A 43 -24.90 -20.89 16.47
CA GLN A 43 -23.71 -21.28 15.74
C GLN A 43 -23.00 -20.05 15.20
N GLN A 44 -21.68 -20.09 15.19
CA GLN A 44 -20.79 -19.12 14.55
C GLN A 44 -19.92 -19.85 13.55
N ILE A 45 -19.90 -19.36 12.32
CA ILE A 45 -19.08 -19.91 11.26
C ILE A 45 -18.00 -18.89 10.93
N GLU A 46 -16.74 -19.30 11.06
CA GLU A 46 -15.58 -18.50 10.68
C GLU A 46 -14.98 -19.07 9.40
N VAL A 47 -14.92 -18.26 8.36
CA VAL A 47 -14.40 -18.64 7.07
C VAL A 47 -13.11 -17.86 6.80
N SER A 48 -11.98 -18.57 6.69
CA SER A 48 -10.70 -18.00 6.34
C SER A 48 -10.52 -18.00 4.83
N ILE A 49 -10.27 -16.82 4.26
CA ILE A 49 -10.13 -16.62 2.81
C ILE A 49 -8.71 -16.15 2.53
N ALA A 50 -8.01 -16.87 1.63
CA ALA A 50 -6.69 -16.47 1.15
C ALA A 50 -6.81 -15.62 -0.12
N GLN A 51 -6.05 -14.54 -0.15
CA GLN A 51 -5.91 -13.65 -1.30
C GLN A 51 -4.43 -13.41 -1.58
N LEU A 52 -4.05 -13.47 -2.86
CA LEU A 52 -2.72 -13.06 -3.28
C LEU A 52 -2.76 -11.58 -3.70
N ARG A 53 -2.11 -10.74 -2.90
CA ARG A 53 -2.02 -9.30 -3.16
C ARG A 53 -0.59 -8.92 -3.52
N LYS A 54 -0.28 -8.92 -4.80
CA LYS A 54 1.00 -8.43 -5.31
C LYS A 54 1.10 -6.92 -5.12
N VAL A 55 2.33 -6.44 -5.11
CA VAL A 55 2.62 -4.99 -5.07
C VAL A 55 2.14 -4.34 -6.37
N THR A 56 1.33 -3.29 -6.27
CA THR A 56 0.77 -2.56 -7.41
C THR A 56 0.97 -1.05 -7.25
N VAL A 57 0.81 -0.33 -8.36
CA VAL A 57 0.81 1.14 -8.34
C VAL A 57 -0.29 1.64 -7.41
N GLY A 58 0.04 2.58 -6.54
CA GLY A 58 -0.88 3.12 -5.53
C GLY A 58 -0.77 2.48 -4.15
N ASP A 59 -0.10 1.34 -4.01
CA ASP A 59 0.16 0.71 -2.71
C ASP A 59 1.16 1.54 -1.91
N LYS A 60 0.97 1.56 -0.59
CA LYS A 60 1.81 2.32 0.33
C LYS A 60 2.89 1.46 0.92
N MET A 61 4.12 1.93 0.83
CA MET A 61 5.29 1.32 1.44
C MET A 61 5.96 2.28 2.42
N ALA A 62 6.67 1.73 3.38
CA ALA A 62 7.44 2.49 4.35
C ALA A 62 8.72 1.76 4.76
N GLY A 63 9.73 2.53 5.16
CA GLY A 63 10.89 2.02 5.87
C GLY A 63 10.70 2.10 7.39
N ARG A 64 11.79 1.95 8.13
CA ARG A 64 11.83 2.01 9.61
C ARG A 64 12.20 3.39 10.16
N HIS A 65 12.41 4.39 9.31
CA HIS A 65 12.93 5.71 9.67
C HIS A 65 11.93 6.86 9.41
N GLY A 66 10.63 6.57 9.51
CA GLY A 66 9.59 7.58 9.22
C GLY A 66 9.43 7.93 7.75
N ASN A 67 10.12 7.25 6.87
CA ASN A 67 9.97 7.37 5.42
C ASN A 67 8.81 6.52 4.93
N LYS A 68 7.91 7.14 4.21
CA LYS A 68 6.74 6.49 3.61
C LYS A 68 6.50 7.05 2.21
N GLY A 69 5.98 6.22 1.35
CA GLY A 69 5.69 6.62 -0.02
C GLY A 69 4.66 5.70 -0.66
N VAL A 70 4.15 6.14 -1.79
CA VAL A 70 3.21 5.40 -2.63
C VAL A 70 3.94 4.98 -3.89
N ILE A 71 3.72 3.75 -4.34
CA ILE A 71 4.31 3.24 -5.57
C ILE A 71 3.70 3.99 -6.75
N SER A 72 4.54 4.65 -7.51
CA SER A 72 4.14 5.43 -8.69
C SER A 72 4.16 4.60 -9.97
N VAL A 73 5.11 3.69 -10.09
CA VAL A 73 5.27 2.85 -11.27
C VAL A 73 5.86 1.50 -10.89
N VAL A 74 5.50 0.47 -11.62
CA VAL A 74 6.12 -0.87 -11.56
C VAL A 74 6.71 -1.13 -12.95
N LEU A 75 8.02 -1.32 -13.01
CA LEU A 75 8.76 -1.59 -14.23
C LEU A 75 9.13 -3.07 -14.33
N PRO A 76 9.30 -3.61 -15.55
CA PRO A 76 9.94 -4.90 -15.74
C PRO A 76 11.38 -4.88 -15.20
N GLU A 77 11.88 -6.00 -14.73
CA GLU A 77 13.23 -6.14 -14.20
C GLU A 77 14.31 -5.71 -15.22
N ALA A 78 14.09 -6.01 -16.49
CA ALA A 78 15.01 -5.63 -17.58
C ALA A 78 15.14 -4.11 -17.78
N ASP A 79 14.12 -3.34 -17.40
CA ASP A 79 14.11 -1.87 -17.54
C ASP A 79 14.68 -1.16 -16.31
N MET A 80 14.94 -1.91 -15.23
CA MET A 80 15.49 -1.35 -13.98
C MET A 80 16.98 -1.06 -14.13
N PRO A 81 17.48 -0.02 -13.46
CA PRO A 81 18.92 0.22 -13.37
C PRO A 81 19.64 -1.00 -12.76
N PHE A 82 20.87 -1.23 -13.20
CA PHE A 82 21.64 -2.36 -12.72
C PHE A 82 23.09 -1.97 -12.34
N LEU A 83 23.65 -2.73 -11.43
CA LEU A 83 25.03 -2.60 -10.97
C LEU A 83 26.01 -3.09 -12.07
N PRO A 84 27.30 -2.75 -11.96
CA PRO A 84 28.33 -3.24 -12.90
C PRO A 84 28.44 -4.77 -12.97
N ASP A 85 28.01 -5.47 -11.92
CA ASP A 85 27.96 -6.95 -11.86
C ASP A 85 26.72 -7.57 -12.56
N GLY A 86 25.83 -6.71 -13.07
CA GLY A 86 24.58 -7.13 -13.73
C GLY A 86 23.40 -7.30 -12.79
N THR A 87 23.55 -7.07 -11.48
CA THR A 87 22.45 -7.17 -10.51
C THR A 87 21.49 -5.98 -10.67
N PRO A 88 20.19 -6.23 -10.96
CA PRO A 88 19.21 -5.14 -11.07
C PRO A 88 18.86 -4.56 -9.71
N VAL A 89 18.42 -3.30 -9.69
CA VAL A 89 17.91 -2.62 -8.50
C VAL A 89 16.42 -2.97 -8.34
N ASP A 90 16.01 -3.37 -7.13
CA ASP A 90 14.62 -3.74 -6.86
C ASP A 90 13.69 -2.55 -6.64
N LEU A 91 14.22 -1.45 -6.09
CA LEU A 91 13.44 -0.28 -5.69
C LEU A 91 14.22 1.02 -5.93
N ILE A 92 13.55 2.00 -6.50
CA ILE A 92 14.07 3.36 -6.68
C ILE A 92 13.30 4.30 -5.76
N LEU A 93 14.02 5.05 -4.94
CA LEU A 93 13.46 6.03 -4.01
C LEU A 93 13.77 7.45 -4.47
N ASN A 94 12.77 8.33 -4.36
CA ASN A 94 12.96 9.74 -4.65
C ASN A 94 13.84 10.40 -3.57
N PRO A 95 14.99 10.99 -3.92
CA PRO A 95 15.90 11.60 -2.96
C PRO A 95 15.34 12.87 -2.30
N LEU A 96 14.37 13.56 -2.92
CA LEU A 96 13.74 14.75 -2.34
C LEU A 96 13.07 14.46 -0.99
N GLY A 97 12.51 13.27 -0.82
CA GLY A 97 11.90 12.83 0.43
C GLY A 97 12.93 12.65 1.57
N VAL A 98 14.18 12.40 1.25
CA VAL A 98 15.27 12.29 2.23
C VAL A 98 15.77 13.67 2.64
N ILE A 99 16.07 14.52 1.66
CA ILE A 99 16.64 15.86 1.88
C ILE A 99 15.66 16.74 2.67
N SER A 100 14.39 16.76 2.26
CA SER A 100 13.36 17.59 2.90
C SER A 100 13.02 17.16 4.33
N ARG A 101 13.17 15.89 4.66
CA ARG A 101 12.79 15.33 5.97
C ARG A 101 13.96 15.07 6.91
N MET A 102 15.20 15.16 6.42
CA MET A 102 16.43 15.03 7.20
C MET A 102 16.54 13.73 8.02
N ASN A 103 15.86 12.65 7.61
CA ASN A 103 15.94 11.35 8.27
C ASN A 103 17.13 10.52 7.74
N LEU A 104 18.33 10.93 8.13
CA LEU A 104 19.60 10.37 7.67
C LEU A 104 19.78 8.89 8.03
N GLY A 105 19.12 8.41 9.07
CA GLY A 105 19.19 7.02 9.50
C GLY A 105 18.85 6.02 8.39
N GLN A 106 17.96 6.38 7.44
CA GLN A 106 17.65 5.53 6.31
C GLN A 106 18.84 5.34 5.34
N ILE A 107 19.68 6.36 5.17
CA ILE A 107 20.89 6.26 4.33
C ILE A 107 21.94 5.39 5.02
N LEU A 108 22.16 5.61 6.31
CA LEU A 108 23.07 4.80 7.12
C LEU A 108 22.65 3.32 7.15
N GLU A 109 21.35 3.05 7.26
CA GLU A 109 20.79 1.71 7.13
C GLU A 109 21.13 1.08 5.77
N THR A 110 20.94 1.84 4.69
CA THR A 110 21.19 1.37 3.33
C THR A 110 22.67 0.98 3.13
N HIS A 111 23.59 1.79 3.61
CA HIS A 111 25.03 1.50 3.53
C HIS A 111 25.43 0.29 4.36
N LEU A 112 25.03 0.26 5.62
CA LEU A 112 25.34 -0.84 6.53
C LEU A 112 24.68 -2.14 6.07
N GLY A 113 23.45 -2.07 5.55
CA GLY A 113 22.74 -3.21 4.98
C GLY A 113 23.47 -3.81 3.79
N TRP A 114 24.07 -2.99 2.93
CA TRP A 114 24.86 -3.47 1.80
C TRP A 114 26.14 -4.19 2.24
N ALA A 115 26.87 -3.61 3.21
CA ALA A 115 28.03 -4.28 3.80
C ALA A 115 27.65 -5.60 4.48
N ALA A 116 26.58 -5.60 5.25
CA ALA A 116 26.09 -6.77 5.98
C ALA A 116 25.66 -7.91 5.04
N GLN A 117 25.00 -7.60 3.93
CA GLN A 117 24.63 -8.59 2.91
C GLN A 117 25.87 -9.22 2.28
N LYS A 118 26.88 -8.40 1.94
CA LYS A 118 28.08 -8.89 1.27
C LYS A 118 28.99 -9.73 2.20
N LEU A 119 28.96 -9.44 3.49
CA LEU A 119 29.72 -10.16 4.54
C LEU A 119 28.90 -11.26 5.22
N ASP A 120 27.63 -11.47 4.79
CA ASP A 120 26.71 -12.51 5.26
C ASP A 120 26.48 -12.49 6.78
N TYR A 121 26.17 -11.31 7.33
CA TYR A 121 25.76 -11.19 8.74
C TYR A 121 24.54 -10.28 8.92
N LYS A 122 23.89 -10.37 10.07
CA LYS A 122 22.75 -9.52 10.44
C LYS A 122 23.16 -8.48 11.48
N VAL A 123 22.68 -7.25 11.31
CA VAL A 123 22.94 -6.14 12.22
C VAL A 123 21.70 -5.88 13.08
N ALA A 124 21.89 -5.87 14.39
CA ALA A 124 20.90 -5.38 15.35
C ALA A 124 21.37 -4.04 15.91
N SER A 125 20.63 -2.98 15.63
CA SER A 125 20.90 -1.64 16.15
C SER A 125 19.72 -1.19 17.00
N PRO A 126 19.88 -1.02 18.33
CA PRO A 126 18.82 -0.51 19.18
C PRO A 126 18.42 0.92 18.81
N ALA A 127 17.15 1.27 19.04
CA ALA A 127 16.68 2.63 18.87
C ALA A 127 17.49 3.58 19.77
N PHE A 128 17.85 4.75 19.24
CA PHE A 128 18.65 5.80 19.90
C PHE A 128 20.13 5.45 20.17
N PHE A 129 20.55 4.21 19.97
CA PHE A 129 21.94 3.78 20.05
C PHE A 129 22.38 3.26 18.68
N GLY A 130 22.45 4.18 17.72
CA GLY A 130 22.83 3.86 16.36
C GLY A 130 24.33 3.50 16.23
N VAL A 131 24.68 2.85 15.13
CA VAL A 131 26.06 2.55 14.78
C VAL A 131 26.77 3.84 14.36
N PRO A 132 27.94 4.18 14.90
CA PRO A 132 28.75 5.32 14.49
C PRO A 132 29.11 5.25 13.00
N VAL A 133 29.20 6.40 12.34
CA VAL A 133 29.45 6.49 10.88
C VAL A 133 30.81 5.86 10.54
N GLU A 134 31.81 6.05 11.39
CA GLU A 134 33.16 5.51 11.21
C GLU A 134 33.13 3.97 11.14
N ASN A 135 32.29 3.33 11.95
CA ASN A 135 32.13 1.88 11.92
C ASN A 135 31.42 1.41 10.64
N ILE A 136 30.45 2.15 10.14
CA ILE A 136 29.77 1.84 8.87
C ILE A 136 30.78 1.92 7.71
N VAL A 137 31.60 2.95 7.67
CA VAL A 137 32.66 3.10 6.66
C VAL A 137 33.69 1.96 6.76
N ALA A 138 34.05 1.58 7.97
CA ALA A 138 34.94 0.44 8.17
C ALA A 138 34.39 -0.89 7.67
N GLU A 139 33.07 -1.12 7.88
CA GLU A 139 32.41 -2.32 7.37
C GLU A 139 32.24 -2.30 5.83
N LEU A 140 32.00 -1.14 5.23
CA LEU A 140 32.00 -1.00 3.77
C LEU A 140 33.43 -1.34 3.20
N LYS A 141 34.48 -0.85 3.80
CA LYS A 141 35.87 -1.20 3.40
C LYS A 141 36.14 -2.70 3.52
N LYS A 142 35.77 -3.34 4.63
CA LYS A 142 35.89 -4.79 4.79
C LYS A 142 35.16 -5.58 3.73
N ALA A 143 33.97 -5.09 3.32
CA ALA A 143 33.18 -5.70 2.27
C ALA A 143 33.73 -5.44 0.85
N GLY A 144 34.81 -4.63 0.71
CA GLY A 144 35.34 -4.22 -0.59
C GLY A 144 34.40 -3.32 -1.37
N LEU A 145 33.57 -2.53 -0.66
CA LEU A 145 32.62 -1.58 -1.22
C LEU A 145 33.18 -0.15 -1.14
N PRO A 146 32.70 0.78 -2.00
CA PRO A 146 33.09 2.18 -1.92
C PRO A 146 32.74 2.80 -0.56
N GLU A 147 33.66 3.54 0.05
CA GLU A 147 33.46 4.21 1.33
C GLU A 147 32.29 5.20 1.34
N THR A 148 32.01 5.79 0.17
CA THR A 148 30.91 6.73 -0.04
C THR A 148 29.56 6.05 -0.14
N GLY A 149 29.50 4.72 -0.29
CA GLY A 149 28.28 3.98 -0.58
C GLY A 149 27.64 4.31 -1.94
N LYS A 150 28.41 4.95 -2.83
CA LYS A 150 27.97 5.30 -4.19
C LYS A 150 28.65 4.41 -5.20
N ILE A 151 27.91 4.02 -6.22
CA ILE A 151 28.40 3.21 -7.33
C ILE A 151 27.84 3.73 -8.65
N GLN A 152 28.58 3.44 -9.73
CA GLN A 152 28.12 3.72 -11.07
C GLN A 152 27.05 2.71 -11.47
N LEU A 153 25.83 3.18 -11.73
CA LEU A 153 24.76 2.36 -12.27
C LEU A 153 24.68 2.51 -13.80
N ARG A 154 24.06 1.52 -14.42
CA ARG A 154 23.69 1.53 -15.83
C ARG A 154 22.19 1.59 -15.99
N ASP A 155 21.71 2.30 -17.01
CA ASP A 155 20.30 2.34 -17.38
C ASP A 155 19.87 0.99 -17.96
N GLY A 156 18.79 0.41 -17.43
CA GLY A 156 18.25 -0.86 -17.94
C GLY A 156 17.73 -0.78 -19.37
N ARG A 157 17.29 0.39 -19.83
CA ARG A 157 16.75 0.57 -21.18
C ARG A 157 17.80 0.88 -22.23
N ALA A 158 18.69 1.83 -21.94
CA ALA A 158 19.72 2.27 -22.87
C ALA A 158 21.00 1.46 -22.74
N GLY A 159 21.28 0.89 -21.57
CA GLY A 159 22.52 0.21 -21.26
C GLY A 159 23.70 1.14 -20.96
N ASP A 160 23.48 2.45 -21.05
CA ASP A 160 24.48 3.48 -20.81
C ASP A 160 24.73 3.69 -19.31
N ASN A 161 25.91 4.17 -18.96
CA ASN A 161 26.20 4.56 -17.59
C ASN A 161 25.44 5.86 -17.25
N TYR A 162 24.97 5.98 -16.00
CA TYR A 162 24.49 7.27 -15.50
C TYR A 162 25.65 8.27 -15.41
N ASP A 163 25.35 9.55 -15.54
CA ASP A 163 26.34 10.62 -15.47
C ASP A 163 27.02 10.70 -14.11
N GLU A 164 26.27 10.39 -13.04
CA GLU A 164 26.73 10.46 -11.67
C GLU A 164 26.60 9.13 -10.93
N GLN A 165 27.50 8.94 -9.94
CA GLN A 165 27.42 7.81 -9.03
C GLN A 165 26.20 7.93 -8.12
N THR A 166 25.46 6.85 -7.98
CA THR A 166 24.23 6.77 -7.20
C THR A 166 24.43 6.00 -5.92
N THR A 167 23.78 6.43 -4.83
CA THR A 167 23.74 5.70 -3.57
C THR A 167 22.91 4.44 -3.72
N VAL A 168 23.53 3.29 -3.48
CA VAL A 168 22.91 1.96 -3.57
C VAL A 168 23.15 1.20 -2.29
N GLY A 169 22.28 0.28 -1.94
CA GLY A 169 22.46 -0.61 -0.81
C GLY A 169 21.19 -1.37 -0.47
N ILE A 170 21.20 -2.04 0.65
CA ILE A 170 20.07 -2.87 1.12
C ILE A 170 19.32 -2.14 2.23
N LYS A 171 18.00 -2.08 2.05
CA LYS A 171 17.10 -1.41 2.97
C LYS A 171 15.90 -2.29 3.30
N TYR A 172 15.47 -2.25 4.56
CA TYR A 172 14.25 -2.95 4.96
C TYR A 172 13.01 -2.13 4.62
N MET A 173 12.14 -2.70 3.81
CA MET A 173 10.90 -2.05 3.38
C MET A 173 9.68 -2.85 3.81
N LEU A 174 8.65 -2.14 4.27
CA LEU A 174 7.39 -2.67 4.75
C LEU A 174 6.28 -2.30 3.77
N LYS A 175 5.51 -3.29 3.33
CA LYS A 175 4.24 -3.05 2.65
C LYS A 175 3.18 -2.76 3.71
N LEU A 176 2.53 -1.61 3.62
CA LEU A 176 1.48 -1.22 4.56
C LEU A 176 0.13 -1.76 4.10
N ILE A 177 -0.81 -1.91 5.05
CA ILE A 177 -2.16 -2.40 4.78
C ILE A 177 -3.03 -1.43 3.99
N HIS A 178 -2.54 -0.23 3.72
CA HIS A 178 -3.20 0.78 2.89
C HIS A 178 -3.05 0.47 1.40
N LEU A 179 -3.68 -0.62 0.96
CA LEU A 179 -3.66 -1.05 -0.43
C LEU A 179 -4.69 -0.28 -1.24
N VAL A 180 -4.36 0.05 -2.48
CA VAL A 180 -5.25 0.81 -3.38
C VAL A 180 -6.53 0.06 -3.69
N ASP A 181 -6.47 -1.25 -3.86
CA ASP A 181 -7.63 -2.09 -4.17
C ASP A 181 -8.69 -2.05 -3.07
N ASP A 182 -8.28 -1.96 -1.81
CA ASP A 182 -9.20 -1.85 -0.67
C ASP A 182 -9.90 -0.49 -0.60
N LYS A 183 -9.30 0.55 -1.19
CA LYS A 183 -9.81 1.92 -1.18
C LYS A 183 -10.60 2.29 -2.42
N MET A 184 -10.46 1.51 -3.49
CA MET A 184 -11.20 1.73 -4.73
C MET A 184 -12.69 1.55 -4.47
N HIS A 185 -13.48 2.58 -4.79
CA HIS A 185 -14.91 2.58 -4.60
C HIS A 185 -15.60 3.43 -5.66
N ALA A 186 -16.71 2.93 -6.19
CA ALA A 186 -17.57 3.64 -7.11
C ALA A 186 -19.04 3.34 -6.80
N ARG A 187 -19.92 4.28 -7.08
CA ARG A 187 -21.36 4.15 -6.87
C ARG A 187 -22.13 4.78 -8.04
N SER A 188 -23.14 4.09 -8.52
CA SER A 188 -24.17 4.67 -9.39
C SER A 188 -25.41 4.98 -8.57
N THR A 189 -26.07 3.97 -8.04
CA THR A 189 -27.23 4.05 -7.14
C THR A 189 -26.97 3.17 -5.93
N GLY A 190 -27.55 3.51 -4.77
CA GLY A 190 -27.35 2.76 -3.54
C GLY A 190 -28.21 3.27 -2.39
N PRO A 191 -27.90 2.91 -1.15
CA PRO A 191 -28.69 3.27 0.01
C PRO A 191 -28.63 4.78 0.32
N TYR A 192 -29.76 5.30 0.80
CA TYR A 192 -29.92 6.69 1.21
C TYR A 192 -30.19 6.76 2.72
N SER A 193 -29.83 7.89 3.34
CA SER A 193 -30.18 8.17 4.73
C SER A 193 -31.69 8.33 4.88
N MET A 194 -32.26 7.82 5.98
CA MET A 194 -33.69 7.93 6.24
C MET A 194 -34.14 9.38 6.49
N VAL A 195 -33.32 10.18 7.17
CA VAL A 195 -33.69 11.54 7.58
C VAL A 195 -33.44 12.55 6.47
N THR A 196 -32.24 12.56 5.92
CA THR A 196 -31.82 13.58 4.94
C THR A 196 -32.13 13.18 3.50
N GLN A 197 -32.45 11.90 3.24
CA GLN A 197 -32.64 11.34 1.90
C GLN A 197 -31.44 11.57 0.97
N GLN A 198 -30.27 11.72 1.54
CA GLN A 198 -28.99 11.85 0.84
C GLN A 198 -28.26 10.51 0.79
N PRO A 199 -27.38 10.27 -0.21
CA PRO A 199 -26.54 9.10 -0.26
C PRO A 199 -25.70 8.97 1.02
N LEU A 200 -25.58 7.75 1.53
CA LEU A 200 -24.71 7.47 2.67
C LEU A 200 -23.24 7.74 2.30
N GLY A 201 -22.38 7.90 3.30
CA GLY A 201 -20.93 8.07 3.13
C GLY A 201 -20.17 6.76 3.39
N GLY A 202 -19.00 6.63 2.74
CA GLY A 202 -18.06 5.54 2.98
C GLY A 202 -18.29 4.28 2.15
N LYS A 203 -17.20 3.57 1.85
CA LYS A 203 -17.19 2.33 1.06
C LYS A 203 -18.00 1.21 1.71
N ALA A 204 -17.89 1.06 3.03
CA ALA A 204 -18.57 -0.01 3.78
C ALA A 204 -20.09 0.04 3.68
N GLN A 205 -20.67 1.21 3.51
CA GLN A 205 -22.11 1.43 3.37
C GLN A 205 -22.54 1.60 1.91
N PHE A 206 -21.67 1.30 0.97
CA PHE A 206 -21.89 1.57 -0.45
C PHE A 206 -22.32 3.02 -0.70
N GLY A 207 -21.64 3.95 -0.04
CA GLY A 207 -21.94 5.38 -0.06
C GLY A 207 -21.37 6.10 -1.28
N GLY A 208 -21.81 7.34 -1.49
CA GLY A 208 -21.33 8.23 -2.53
C GLY A 208 -20.21 9.14 -2.05
N GLN A 209 -19.51 9.75 -3.00
CA GLN A 209 -18.53 10.80 -2.72
C GLN A 209 -19.26 12.12 -2.43
N ARG A 210 -18.77 12.86 -1.45
CA ARG A 210 -19.28 14.19 -1.17
C ARG A 210 -18.78 15.18 -2.24
N PHE A 211 -19.73 15.78 -2.96
CA PHE A 211 -19.45 16.90 -3.84
C PHE A 211 -19.70 18.21 -3.08
N GLY A 212 -18.65 18.75 -2.48
CA GLY A 212 -18.75 19.92 -1.62
C GLY A 212 -18.75 21.26 -2.39
N GLU A 213 -18.77 22.35 -1.65
CA GLU A 213 -18.80 23.71 -2.21
C GLU A 213 -17.56 24.00 -3.07
N MET A 214 -16.37 23.55 -2.65
CA MET A 214 -15.12 23.78 -3.41
C MET A 214 -15.12 23.03 -4.75
N GLU A 215 -15.69 21.84 -4.81
CA GLU A 215 -15.84 21.05 -6.05
C GLU A 215 -16.83 21.71 -7.01
N VAL A 216 -17.89 22.34 -6.49
CA VAL A 216 -18.82 23.16 -7.29
C VAL A 216 -18.07 24.32 -7.93
N TRP A 217 -17.26 25.06 -7.18
CA TRP A 217 -16.45 26.15 -7.72
C TRP A 217 -15.49 25.70 -8.82
N ALA A 218 -14.94 24.52 -8.70
CA ALA A 218 -14.07 23.95 -9.74
C ALA A 218 -14.83 23.74 -11.05
N LEU A 219 -16.06 23.19 -11.01
CA LEU A 219 -16.90 23.01 -12.20
C LEU A 219 -17.35 24.35 -12.80
N GLU A 220 -17.64 25.34 -11.95
CA GLU A 220 -17.97 26.71 -12.40
C GLU A 220 -16.78 27.34 -13.12
N ALA A 221 -15.57 27.20 -12.57
CA ALA A 221 -14.34 27.75 -13.17
C ALA A 221 -14.04 27.13 -14.55
N TYR A 222 -14.34 25.84 -14.74
CA TYR A 222 -14.23 25.16 -16.03
C TYR A 222 -15.41 25.45 -17.00
N GLY A 223 -16.45 26.15 -16.55
CA GLY A 223 -17.65 26.38 -17.34
C GLY A 223 -18.45 25.11 -17.65
N ALA A 224 -18.29 24.06 -16.85
CA ALA A 224 -18.94 22.76 -17.04
C ALA A 224 -20.38 22.74 -16.51
N ALA A 225 -21.26 23.60 -17.06
CA ALA A 225 -22.62 23.80 -16.57
C ALA A 225 -23.51 22.53 -16.63
N HIS A 226 -23.40 21.74 -17.70
CA HIS A 226 -24.15 20.49 -17.83
C HIS A 226 -23.75 19.45 -16.79
N SER A 227 -22.47 19.30 -16.54
CA SER A 227 -21.97 18.38 -15.49
C SER A 227 -22.44 18.81 -14.11
N LEU A 228 -22.41 20.12 -13.82
CA LEU A 228 -22.92 20.67 -12.57
C LEU A 228 -24.43 20.44 -12.41
N GLN A 229 -25.20 20.67 -13.44
CA GLN A 229 -26.63 20.41 -13.44
C GLN A 229 -26.96 18.93 -13.20
N GLU A 230 -26.22 18.02 -13.83
CA GLU A 230 -26.37 16.57 -13.62
C GLU A 230 -26.09 16.19 -12.17
N MET A 231 -25.02 16.74 -11.57
CA MET A 231 -24.64 16.46 -10.18
C MET A 231 -25.70 16.95 -9.19
N LEU A 232 -26.31 18.12 -9.44
CA LEU A 232 -27.27 18.74 -8.53
C LEU A 232 -28.71 18.22 -8.69
N THR A 233 -29.07 17.63 -9.82
CA THR A 233 -30.46 17.22 -10.10
C THR A 233 -30.64 15.71 -10.20
N ILE A 234 -29.78 14.99 -10.93
CA ILE A 234 -29.95 13.58 -11.22
C ILE A 234 -29.22 12.71 -10.20
N LYS A 235 -28.04 13.15 -9.75
CA LYS A 235 -27.19 12.38 -8.84
C LYS A 235 -27.30 12.77 -7.36
N SER A 236 -28.04 13.80 -7.04
CA SER A 236 -28.25 14.22 -5.63
C SER A 236 -29.36 13.41 -4.95
#